data_89f061fc8080729d83a3604facef196f
#
_entry.id   89f061fc8080729d83a3604facef196f
#
_cell.length_a   1.000
_cell.length_b   1.000
_cell.length_c   1.000
_cell.angle_alpha   90.00
_cell.angle_beta   90.00
_cell.angle_gamma   90.00
#
_symmetry.space_group_name_H-M   'P 1'
#
loop_
_entity.id
_entity.type
_entity.pdbx_description
1 polymer ?
#
loop_
_entity_poly.entity_id
_entity_poly.type
_entity_poly.pdbx_seq_one_letter_code
_entity_poly.pdbx_strand_id
1 'polypeptide(L)'
;LCRIFKQDGYRVAPFKSQNMALNSYITSEGLEMGRAQVVQAQAAGCEPSVDMNPILLKPSSDVGSQVIVRGVTIGTMPAKEYFKYKKQLIPEIKKAFQHLSEQYDIIVIEGAGSPAEINLKSDDIVNMGKARMAGAPVLLAGDIDRGGVFAQLYGTVALLEPDEQAMVKGLIINKFRGDKTILDPGVEMIEKLCKIPVVGVVPYMDV
;
A
#
# COMPACT_ATOMS: atom_id res chain seq x y z
N LEU A 1 -3.63 1.21 10.91
CA LEU A 1 -2.41 1.93 11.32
C LEU A 1 -2.65 3.43 11.43
N CYS A 2 -3.24 4.12 10.42
CA CYS A 2 -3.50 5.56 10.50
C CYS A 2 -4.24 5.96 11.79
N ARG A 3 -5.33 5.24 12.14
CA ARG A 3 -6.08 5.51 13.36
C ARG A 3 -5.25 5.27 14.63
N ILE A 4 -4.44 4.21 14.66
CA ILE A 4 -3.59 3.89 15.83
C ILE A 4 -2.60 5.04 16.07
N PHE A 5 -1.83 5.42 15.06
CA PHE A 5 -0.88 6.53 15.21
C PHE A 5 -1.56 7.87 15.52
N LYS A 6 -2.78 8.09 14.99
CA LYS A 6 -3.57 9.27 15.38
C LYS A 6 -3.96 9.25 16.86
N GLN A 7 -4.35 8.08 17.39
CA GLN A 7 -4.68 7.92 18.82
C GLN A 7 -3.44 8.10 19.71
N ASP A 8 -2.26 7.75 19.19
CA ASP A 8 -0.97 7.97 19.86
C ASP A 8 -0.50 9.44 19.80
N GLY A 9 -1.29 10.32 19.16
CA GLY A 9 -1.05 11.77 19.14
C GLY A 9 -0.24 12.30 17.96
N TYR A 10 0.13 11.46 16.99
CA TYR A 10 0.85 11.88 15.80
C TYR A 10 -0.05 12.54 14.76
N ARG A 11 0.51 13.46 13.98
CA ARG A 11 -0.10 13.91 12.71
C ARG A 11 0.19 12.86 11.65
N VAL A 12 -0.85 12.23 11.14
CA VAL A 12 -0.72 11.06 10.25
C VAL A 12 -1.41 11.31 8.92
N ALA A 13 -0.79 10.91 7.82
CA ALA A 13 -1.42 10.85 6.51
C ALA A 13 -1.32 9.45 5.90
N PRO A 14 -2.35 8.98 5.19
CA PRO A 14 -2.23 7.82 4.31
C PRO A 14 -1.53 8.20 3.01
N PHE A 15 -0.89 7.23 2.36
CA PHE A 15 -0.32 7.41 1.03
C PHE A 15 -0.41 6.13 0.22
N LYS A 16 -0.92 6.24 -0.99
CA LYS A 16 -0.88 5.17 -2.00
C LYS A 16 -0.49 5.78 -3.34
N SER A 17 0.72 5.51 -3.80
CA SER A 17 1.30 6.15 -4.99
C SER A 17 0.43 5.98 -6.22
N GLN A 18 -0.14 4.79 -6.42
CA GLN A 18 -1.06 4.47 -7.50
C GLN A 18 -2.21 3.62 -6.96
N ASN A 19 -3.44 3.99 -7.26
CA ASN A 19 -4.63 3.18 -7.01
C ASN A 19 -5.33 2.84 -8.33
N MET A 20 -5.96 1.68 -8.39
CA MET A 20 -6.84 1.29 -9.48
C MET A 20 -8.23 1.05 -8.91
N ALA A 21 -9.17 1.95 -9.18
CA ALA A 21 -10.51 1.89 -8.64
C ALA A 21 -11.50 2.69 -9.49
N LEU A 22 -12.72 2.21 -9.60
CA LEU A 22 -13.83 2.95 -10.22
C LEU A 22 -14.37 4.02 -9.26
N ASN A 23 -14.39 3.72 -7.95
CA ASN A 23 -14.91 4.62 -6.94
C ASN A 23 -13.90 5.72 -6.64
N SER A 24 -14.28 6.95 -6.91
CA SER A 24 -13.49 8.14 -6.66
C SER A 24 -14.24 9.14 -5.75
N TYR A 25 -13.55 10.18 -5.38
CA TYR A 25 -14.03 11.28 -4.55
C TYR A 25 -13.47 12.58 -5.10
N ILE A 26 -14.26 13.64 -5.06
CA ILE A 26 -13.82 15.00 -5.41
C ILE A 26 -13.49 15.73 -4.11
N THR A 27 -12.26 16.21 -4.01
CA THR A 27 -11.78 16.99 -2.86
C THR A 27 -12.45 18.38 -2.81
N SER A 28 -12.27 19.10 -1.70
CA SER A 28 -12.72 20.49 -1.57
C SER A 28 -12.12 21.42 -2.64
N GLU A 29 -10.98 21.05 -3.21
CA GLU A 29 -10.31 21.78 -4.30
C GLU A 29 -10.85 21.43 -5.69
N GLY A 30 -11.84 20.53 -5.80
CA GLY A 30 -12.39 20.06 -7.08
C GLY A 30 -11.53 19.03 -7.79
N LEU A 31 -10.59 18.39 -7.09
CA LEU A 31 -9.65 17.42 -7.64
C LEU A 31 -10.08 15.99 -7.32
N GLU A 32 -9.82 15.03 -8.22
CA GLU A 32 -10.27 13.66 -8.10
C GLU A 32 -9.21 12.73 -7.47
N MET A 33 -9.61 11.92 -6.47
CA MET A 33 -8.77 10.90 -5.84
C MET A 33 -9.52 9.61 -5.54
N GLY A 34 -8.79 8.53 -5.23
CA GLY A 34 -9.39 7.25 -4.86
C GLY A 34 -10.17 7.32 -3.55
N ARG A 35 -11.39 6.77 -3.53
CA ARG A 35 -12.26 6.76 -2.35
C ARG A 35 -11.62 6.06 -1.15
N ALA A 36 -10.84 5.01 -1.37
CA ALA A 36 -10.17 4.28 -0.30
C ALA A 36 -9.24 5.17 0.53
N GLN A 37 -8.47 6.06 -0.12
CA GLN A 37 -7.56 6.98 0.57
C GLN A 37 -8.31 8.08 1.32
N VAL A 38 -9.52 8.43 0.89
CA VAL A 38 -10.41 9.34 1.64
C VAL A 38 -10.83 8.71 2.97
N VAL A 39 -11.23 7.45 2.97
CA VAL A 39 -11.57 6.70 4.20
C VAL A 39 -10.37 6.61 5.13
N GLN A 40 -9.17 6.41 4.58
CA GLN A 40 -7.93 6.37 5.36
C GLN A 40 -7.58 7.75 5.93
N ALA A 41 -7.79 8.83 5.19
CA ALA A 41 -7.62 10.20 5.67
C ALA A 41 -8.59 10.51 6.82
N GLN A 42 -9.86 10.11 6.69
CA GLN A 42 -10.86 10.22 7.75
C GLN A 42 -10.43 9.44 9.01
N ALA A 43 -9.87 8.23 8.85
CA ALA A 43 -9.34 7.45 9.96
C ALA A 43 -8.11 8.12 10.61
N ALA A 44 -7.30 8.83 9.83
CA ALA A 44 -6.17 9.64 10.30
C ALA A 44 -6.62 10.98 10.93
N GLY A 45 -7.88 11.39 10.72
CA GLY A 45 -8.41 12.67 11.17
C GLY A 45 -7.79 13.88 10.44
N CYS A 46 -7.47 13.69 9.14
CA CYS A 46 -6.98 14.76 8.28
C CYS A 46 -7.85 14.93 7.04
N GLU A 47 -7.77 16.12 6.43
CA GLU A 47 -8.49 16.42 5.20
C GLU A 47 -7.93 15.63 4.02
N PRO A 48 -8.79 15.00 3.18
CA PRO A 48 -8.33 14.31 1.99
C PRO A 48 -7.64 15.23 0.99
N SER A 49 -6.46 14.83 0.54
CA SER A 49 -5.67 15.54 -0.47
C SER A 49 -5.25 14.58 -1.60
N VAL A 50 -5.21 15.08 -2.82
CA VAL A 50 -4.73 14.29 -3.99
C VAL A 50 -3.28 13.85 -3.85
N ASP A 51 -2.50 14.46 -2.96
CA ASP A 51 -1.16 14.02 -2.63
C ASP A 51 -1.14 12.65 -1.93
N MET A 52 -2.24 12.27 -1.26
CA MET A 52 -2.40 10.95 -0.64
C MET A 52 -2.59 9.82 -1.67
N ASN A 53 -3.05 10.16 -2.89
CA ASN A 53 -3.21 9.25 -4.01
C ASN A 53 -2.91 9.98 -5.32
N PRO A 54 -1.62 10.26 -5.61
CA PRO A 54 -1.25 11.09 -6.75
C PRO A 54 -1.59 10.47 -8.11
N ILE A 55 -1.74 9.15 -8.21
CA ILE A 55 -2.13 8.47 -9.44
C ILE A 55 -3.35 7.60 -9.20
N LEU A 56 -4.42 7.88 -9.93
CA LEU A 56 -5.62 7.05 -9.94
C LEU A 56 -5.87 6.55 -11.36
N LEU A 57 -6.03 5.24 -11.48
CA LEU A 57 -6.43 4.56 -12.71
C LEU A 57 -7.88 4.13 -12.58
N LYS A 58 -8.74 4.58 -13.50
CA LYS A 58 -10.14 4.14 -13.58
C LYS A 58 -10.28 3.24 -14.80
N PRO A 59 -10.45 1.91 -14.60
CA PRO A 59 -10.68 1.00 -15.72
C PRO A 59 -11.88 1.48 -16.57
N SER A 60 -11.67 1.67 -17.86
CA SER A 60 -12.69 2.14 -18.81
C SER A 60 -13.09 1.06 -19.81
N SER A 61 -12.25 0.02 -19.95
CA SER A 61 -12.46 -1.14 -20.81
C SER A 61 -11.58 -2.29 -20.32
N ASP A 62 -11.71 -3.47 -20.93
CA ASP A 62 -10.89 -4.64 -20.61
C ASP A 62 -9.39 -4.41 -20.85
N VAL A 63 -9.03 -3.43 -21.65
CA VAL A 63 -7.63 -3.18 -22.08
C VAL A 63 -7.08 -1.81 -21.72
N GLY A 64 -7.88 -0.90 -21.14
CA GLY A 64 -7.45 0.47 -20.88
C GLY A 64 -8.05 1.11 -19.65
N SER A 65 -7.40 2.17 -19.18
CA SER A 65 -7.84 2.95 -18.03
C SER A 65 -7.73 4.45 -18.30
N GLN A 66 -8.66 5.21 -17.77
CA GLN A 66 -8.50 6.65 -17.63
C GLN A 66 -7.43 6.90 -16.57
N VAL A 67 -6.46 7.73 -16.90
CA VAL A 67 -5.32 8.08 -16.04
C VAL A 67 -5.54 9.46 -15.45
N ILE A 68 -5.54 9.53 -14.13
CA ILE A 68 -5.71 10.76 -13.36
C ILE A 68 -4.42 10.98 -12.58
N VAL A 69 -3.81 12.14 -12.75
CA VAL A 69 -2.56 12.53 -12.08
C VAL A 69 -2.82 13.76 -11.22
N ARG A 70 -2.58 13.64 -9.91
CA ARG A 70 -2.84 14.69 -8.92
C ARG A 70 -4.22 15.34 -9.08
N GLY A 71 -5.22 14.48 -9.28
CA GLY A 71 -6.62 14.88 -9.39
C GLY A 71 -7.09 15.36 -10.76
N VAL A 72 -6.19 15.45 -11.75
CA VAL A 72 -6.52 15.89 -13.10
C VAL A 72 -6.43 14.73 -14.09
N THR A 73 -7.48 14.53 -14.89
CA THR A 73 -7.48 13.55 -15.96
C THR A 73 -6.52 13.96 -17.08
N ILE A 74 -5.55 13.09 -17.41
CA ILE A 74 -4.59 13.32 -18.49
C ILE A 74 -4.93 12.56 -19.78
N GLY A 75 -5.88 11.63 -19.72
CA GLY A 75 -6.34 10.87 -20.88
C GLY A 75 -6.68 9.42 -20.54
N THR A 76 -6.98 8.63 -21.57
CA THR A 76 -7.21 7.18 -21.47
C THR A 76 -6.08 6.47 -22.19
N MET A 77 -5.50 5.46 -21.55
CA MET A 77 -4.36 4.72 -22.09
C MET A 77 -4.62 3.21 -22.00
N PRO A 78 -4.26 2.45 -23.04
CA PRO A 78 -4.15 0.99 -22.95
C PRO A 78 -3.11 0.59 -21.89
N ALA A 79 -3.30 -0.54 -21.23
CA ALA A 79 -2.40 -1.01 -20.16
C ALA A 79 -0.92 -1.07 -20.62
N LYS A 80 -0.66 -1.57 -21.84
CA LYS A 80 0.69 -1.66 -22.39
C LYS A 80 1.36 -0.29 -22.59
N GLU A 81 0.59 0.73 -22.94
CA GLU A 81 1.09 2.11 -23.09
C GLU A 81 1.34 2.73 -21.71
N TYR A 82 0.39 2.57 -20.78
CA TYR A 82 0.55 3.02 -19.43
C TYR A 82 1.80 2.45 -18.75
N PHE A 83 2.13 1.17 -18.96
CA PHE A 83 3.35 0.56 -18.43
C PHE A 83 4.64 1.29 -18.87
N LYS A 84 4.67 1.81 -20.09
CA LYS A 84 5.80 2.62 -20.57
C LYS A 84 5.77 4.03 -19.95
N TYR A 85 4.58 4.59 -19.81
CA TYR A 85 4.37 5.95 -19.35
C TYR A 85 4.58 6.10 -17.83
N LYS A 86 4.23 5.09 -17.02
CA LYS A 86 4.22 5.20 -15.55
C LYS A 86 5.55 5.66 -14.94
N LYS A 87 6.69 5.37 -15.58
CA LYS A 87 8.00 5.86 -15.11
C LYS A 87 8.12 7.38 -15.13
N GLN A 88 7.43 8.02 -16.07
CA GLN A 88 7.41 9.48 -16.19
C GLN A 88 6.60 10.13 -15.05
N LEU A 89 5.80 9.35 -14.34
CA LEU A 89 5.00 9.81 -13.19
C LEU A 89 5.77 9.78 -11.86
N ILE A 90 6.97 9.20 -11.82
CA ILE A 90 7.81 9.16 -10.61
C ILE A 90 8.04 10.54 -10.00
N PRO A 91 8.33 11.60 -10.78
CA PRO A 91 8.48 12.95 -10.22
C PRO A 91 7.22 13.44 -9.50
N GLU A 92 6.03 13.17 -10.04
CA GLU A 92 4.76 13.58 -9.41
C GLU A 92 4.49 12.78 -8.11
N ILE A 93 4.83 11.48 -8.09
CA ILE A 93 4.77 10.66 -6.88
C ILE A 93 5.70 11.21 -5.80
N LYS A 94 6.94 11.60 -6.18
CA LYS A 94 7.91 12.17 -5.25
C LYS A 94 7.47 13.51 -4.68
N LYS A 95 6.96 14.41 -5.53
CA LYS A 95 6.42 15.71 -5.11
C LYS A 95 5.27 15.55 -4.10
N ALA A 96 4.31 14.68 -4.41
CA ALA A 96 3.18 14.40 -3.53
C ALA A 96 3.65 13.85 -2.17
N PHE A 97 4.57 12.89 -2.18
CA PHE A 97 5.13 12.32 -0.96
C PHE A 97 5.91 13.35 -0.14
N GLN A 98 6.74 14.16 -0.78
CA GLN A 98 7.49 15.20 -0.12
C GLN A 98 6.56 16.23 0.53
N HIS A 99 5.53 16.69 -0.19
CA HIS A 99 4.56 17.65 0.33
C HIS A 99 3.83 17.11 1.58
N LEU A 100 3.48 15.82 1.61
CA LEU A 100 2.93 15.19 2.82
C LEU A 100 3.98 15.08 3.93
N SER A 101 5.23 14.77 3.61
CA SER A 101 6.29 14.61 4.61
C SER A 101 6.66 15.91 5.33
N GLU A 102 6.38 17.05 4.73
CA GLU A 102 6.56 18.37 5.33
C GLU A 102 5.44 18.73 6.33
N GLN A 103 4.27 18.06 6.22
CA GLN A 103 3.08 18.37 7.00
C GLN A 103 2.77 17.36 8.10
N TYR A 104 3.20 16.11 7.94
CA TYR A 104 2.82 15.00 8.81
C TYR A 104 4.05 14.33 9.44
N ASP A 105 3.87 13.85 10.66
CA ASP A 105 4.93 13.18 11.42
C ASP A 105 5.11 11.74 10.94
N ILE A 106 4.00 11.09 10.53
CA ILE A 106 3.97 9.71 10.04
C ILE A 106 3.16 9.62 8.75
N ILE A 107 3.72 8.98 7.73
CA ILE A 107 3.01 8.63 6.50
C ILE A 107 2.86 7.11 6.44
N VAL A 108 1.62 6.64 6.41
CA VAL A 108 1.30 5.21 6.24
C VAL A 108 1.14 4.91 4.77
N ILE A 109 2.13 4.21 4.20
CA ILE A 109 2.18 3.88 2.78
C ILE A 109 1.50 2.53 2.55
N GLU A 110 0.53 2.49 1.65
CA GLU A 110 -0.11 1.25 1.18
C GLU A 110 0.48 0.84 -0.16
N GLY A 111 0.85 -0.44 -0.29
CA GLY A 111 1.20 -1.06 -1.56
C GLY A 111 -0.02 -1.44 -2.40
N ALA A 112 0.21 -2.06 -3.54
CA ALA A 112 -0.84 -2.59 -4.41
C ALA A 112 -0.45 -3.95 -4.98
N GLY A 113 -1.38 -4.89 -4.99
CA GLY A 113 -1.11 -6.27 -5.39
C GLY A 113 -0.11 -6.96 -4.44
N SER A 114 0.83 -7.69 -4.98
CA SER A 114 1.88 -8.36 -4.22
C SER A 114 3.26 -7.80 -4.53
N PRO A 115 4.15 -7.63 -3.54
CA PRO A 115 5.55 -7.28 -3.79
C PRO A 115 6.34 -8.42 -4.45
N ALA A 116 5.78 -9.63 -4.50
CA ALA A 116 6.37 -10.81 -5.13
C ALA A 116 5.96 -11.01 -6.60
N GLU A 117 5.37 -10.00 -7.25
CA GLU A 117 5.10 -10.00 -8.70
C GLU A 117 6.42 -9.84 -9.48
N ILE A 118 7.21 -10.92 -9.50
CA ILE A 118 8.59 -10.93 -10.05
C ILE A 118 8.67 -10.51 -11.51
N ASN A 119 7.62 -10.77 -12.29
CA ASN A 119 7.48 -10.38 -13.69
C ASN A 119 7.26 -8.87 -13.90
N LEU A 120 6.87 -8.12 -12.86
CA LEU A 120 6.59 -6.68 -12.89
C LEU A 120 7.59 -5.86 -12.06
N LYS A 121 8.57 -6.51 -11.47
CA LYS A 121 9.48 -5.93 -10.47
C LYS A 121 10.30 -4.75 -10.98
N SER A 122 10.76 -4.79 -12.25
CA SER A 122 11.57 -3.71 -12.85
C SER A 122 10.87 -2.36 -12.89
N ASP A 123 9.55 -2.35 -12.81
CA ASP A 123 8.72 -1.16 -12.97
C ASP A 123 7.83 -0.90 -11.74
N ASP A 124 8.25 -1.43 -10.58
CA ASP A 124 7.51 -1.26 -9.33
C ASP A 124 7.63 0.17 -8.79
N ILE A 125 6.51 0.88 -8.80
CA ILE A 125 6.36 2.23 -8.22
C ILE A 125 5.42 2.24 -7.00
N VAL A 126 4.94 1.07 -6.57
CA VAL A 126 3.88 0.96 -5.55
C VAL A 126 4.28 0.13 -4.32
N ASN A 127 5.09 -0.91 -4.49
CA ASN A 127 5.50 -1.80 -3.39
C ASN A 127 6.96 -1.51 -2.94
N MET A 128 7.88 -2.44 -3.16
CA MET A 128 9.28 -2.27 -2.70
C MET A 128 9.99 -1.10 -3.38
N GLY A 129 9.69 -0.80 -4.65
CA GLY A 129 10.19 0.39 -5.33
C GLY A 129 9.76 1.68 -4.64
N LYS A 130 8.52 1.76 -4.16
CA LYS A 130 8.05 2.91 -3.36
C LYS A 130 8.68 2.93 -1.98
N ALA A 131 8.79 1.79 -1.32
CA ALA A 131 9.43 1.70 0.00
C ALA A 131 10.90 2.19 -0.05
N ARG A 132 11.67 1.79 -1.06
CA ARG A 132 13.03 2.31 -1.30
C ARG A 132 13.05 3.83 -1.53
N MET A 133 12.13 4.33 -2.35
CA MET A 133 12.03 5.76 -2.66
C MET A 133 11.78 6.60 -1.41
N ALA A 134 10.99 6.08 -0.48
CA ALA A 134 10.62 6.73 0.77
C ALA A 134 11.61 6.45 1.93
N GLY A 135 12.55 5.50 1.77
CA GLY A 135 13.38 5.01 2.88
C GLY A 135 12.56 4.36 4.00
N ALA A 136 11.38 3.80 3.67
CA ALA A 136 10.41 3.34 4.64
C ALA A 136 10.65 1.88 5.05
N PRO A 137 10.51 1.53 6.36
CA PRO A 137 10.41 0.15 6.78
C PRO A 137 9.10 -0.47 6.27
N VAL A 138 9.14 -1.78 6.00
CA VAL A 138 8.01 -2.51 5.43
C VAL A 138 7.41 -3.44 6.47
N LEU A 139 6.09 -3.43 6.59
CA LEU A 139 5.30 -4.46 7.26
C LEU A 139 4.59 -5.28 6.19
N LEU A 140 4.91 -6.57 6.11
CA LEU A 140 4.30 -7.49 5.16
C LEU A 140 3.04 -8.11 5.78
N ALA A 141 1.88 -7.85 5.19
CA ALA A 141 0.60 -8.36 5.66
C ALA A 141 0.10 -9.51 4.79
N GLY A 142 -0.26 -10.63 5.43
CA GLY A 142 -0.89 -11.78 4.79
C GLY A 142 -2.34 -11.95 5.24
N ASP A 143 -3.23 -12.33 4.33
CA ASP A 143 -4.65 -12.58 4.58
C ASP A 143 -4.86 -14.06 4.91
N ILE A 144 -5.18 -14.37 6.19
CA ILE A 144 -5.39 -15.74 6.63
C ILE A 144 -6.77 -16.30 6.24
N ASP A 145 -7.75 -15.44 5.99
CA ASP A 145 -9.13 -15.85 5.69
C ASP A 145 -9.23 -16.65 4.38
N ARG A 146 -8.29 -16.43 3.47
CA ARG A 146 -8.19 -17.18 2.19
C ARG A 146 -7.43 -18.50 2.28
N GLY A 147 -6.82 -18.80 3.43
CA GLY A 147 -5.93 -19.95 3.60
C GLY A 147 -4.52 -19.73 3.02
N GLY A 148 -3.56 -20.56 3.47
CA GLY A 148 -2.18 -20.55 2.96
C GLY A 148 -1.34 -19.34 3.36
N VAL A 149 -1.71 -18.58 4.41
CA VAL A 149 -1.02 -17.35 4.82
C VAL A 149 0.47 -17.55 5.10
N PHE A 150 0.86 -18.67 5.70
CA PHE A 150 2.26 -18.95 5.99
C PHE A 150 3.07 -19.14 4.70
N ALA A 151 2.51 -19.84 3.70
CA ALA A 151 3.14 -20.01 2.39
C ALA A 151 3.23 -18.66 1.65
N GLN A 152 2.19 -17.81 1.73
CA GLN A 152 2.19 -16.48 1.14
C GLN A 152 3.26 -15.59 1.77
N LEU A 153 3.36 -15.53 3.10
CA LEU A 153 4.35 -14.71 3.80
C LEU A 153 5.76 -15.20 3.50
N TYR A 154 6.02 -16.50 3.66
CA TYR A 154 7.34 -17.09 3.40
C TYR A 154 7.74 -16.94 1.94
N GLY A 155 6.87 -17.32 1.01
CA GLY A 155 7.14 -17.23 -0.42
C GLY A 155 7.38 -15.79 -0.87
N THR A 156 6.62 -14.83 -0.34
CA THR A 156 6.84 -13.41 -0.63
C THR A 156 8.23 -12.98 -0.18
N VAL A 157 8.60 -13.24 1.09
CA VAL A 157 9.93 -12.88 1.60
C VAL A 157 11.04 -13.58 0.80
N ALA A 158 10.88 -14.87 0.46
CA ALA A 158 11.88 -15.62 -0.27
C ALA A 158 12.11 -15.13 -1.71
N LEU A 159 11.10 -14.50 -2.32
CA LEU A 159 11.17 -13.92 -3.68
C LEU A 159 11.69 -12.48 -3.72
N LEU A 160 11.80 -11.81 -2.57
CA LEU A 160 12.40 -10.48 -2.49
C LEU A 160 13.92 -10.57 -2.61
N GLU A 161 14.52 -9.52 -3.17
CA GLU A 161 15.99 -9.36 -3.17
C GLU A 161 16.52 -9.14 -1.75
N PRO A 162 17.79 -9.46 -1.47
CA PRO A 162 18.36 -9.33 -0.12
C PRO A 162 18.20 -7.94 0.52
N ASP A 163 18.33 -6.88 -0.27
CA ASP A 163 18.13 -5.51 0.19
C ASP A 163 16.65 -5.19 0.49
N GLU A 164 15.72 -5.76 -0.28
CA GLU A 164 14.28 -5.67 -0.04
C GLU A 164 13.87 -6.46 1.21
N GLN A 165 14.41 -7.68 1.36
CA GLN A 165 14.20 -8.48 2.57
C GLN A 165 14.63 -7.71 3.81
N ALA A 166 15.78 -7.01 3.74
CA ALA A 166 16.28 -6.19 4.83
C ALA A 166 15.36 -5.01 5.22
N MET A 167 14.51 -4.57 4.30
CA MET A 167 13.49 -3.54 4.59
C MET A 167 12.27 -4.08 5.34
N VAL A 168 11.97 -5.39 5.24
CA VAL A 168 10.83 -5.99 5.94
C VAL A 168 11.16 -6.12 7.42
N LYS A 169 10.47 -5.36 8.25
CA LYS A 169 10.70 -5.28 9.70
C LYS A 169 9.68 -6.03 10.53
N GLY A 170 8.58 -6.46 9.91
CA GLY A 170 7.55 -7.23 10.59
C GLY A 170 6.58 -7.90 9.63
N LEU A 171 6.01 -9.00 10.11
CA LEU A 171 4.92 -9.71 9.44
C LEU A 171 3.62 -9.42 10.19
N ILE A 172 2.52 -9.32 9.44
CA ILE A 172 1.16 -9.17 10.01
C ILE A 172 0.29 -10.29 9.45
N ILE A 173 -0.41 -11.00 10.32
CA ILE A 173 -1.46 -11.95 9.95
C ILE A 173 -2.79 -11.22 10.10
N ASN A 174 -3.48 -10.98 8.98
CA ASN A 174 -4.71 -10.20 8.95
C ASN A 174 -5.94 -11.09 8.80
N LYS A 175 -7.08 -10.61 9.32
CA LYS A 175 -8.40 -11.26 9.27
C LYS A 175 -8.44 -12.59 10.01
N PHE A 176 -7.74 -12.71 11.12
CA PHE A 176 -7.75 -13.93 11.92
C PHE A 176 -9.11 -14.18 12.55
N ARG A 177 -9.56 -15.44 12.50
CA ARG A 177 -10.77 -15.93 13.18
C ARG A 177 -10.41 -17.13 14.04
N GLY A 178 -10.95 -17.20 15.22
CA GLY A 178 -10.81 -18.35 16.11
C GLY A 178 -9.85 -18.13 17.27
N ASP A 179 -9.36 -19.24 17.84
CA ASP A 179 -8.50 -19.23 19.02
C ASP A 179 -7.03 -18.99 18.62
N LYS A 180 -6.47 -17.90 19.13
CA LYS A 180 -5.08 -17.50 18.83
C LYS A 180 -4.07 -18.55 19.31
N THR A 181 -4.36 -19.30 20.39
CA THR A 181 -3.44 -20.33 20.90
C THR A 181 -3.16 -21.45 19.90
N ILE A 182 -4.12 -21.73 19.01
CA ILE A 182 -3.95 -22.70 17.91
C ILE A 182 -3.00 -22.14 16.82
N LEU A 183 -2.97 -20.82 16.67
CA LEU A 183 -2.11 -20.14 15.67
C LEU A 183 -0.66 -20.00 16.17
N ASP A 184 -0.45 -19.87 17.46
CA ASP A 184 0.85 -19.53 18.06
C ASP A 184 2.02 -20.42 17.61
N PRO A 185 1.91 -21.76 17.50
CA PRO A 185 2.98 -22.60 16.96
C PRO A 185 3.34 -22.27 15.49
N GLY A 186 2.35 -21.87 14.68
CA GLY A 186 2.55 -21.42 13.31
C GLY A 186 3.26 -20.07 13.25
N VAL A 187 2.93 -19.15 14.17
CA VAL A 187 3.62 -17.86 14.32
C VAL A 187 5.10 -18.08 14.62
N GLU A 188 5.42 -18.91 15.63
CA GLU A 188 6.81 -19.22 15.96
C GLU A 188 7.58 -19.86 14.78
N MET A 189 6.91 -20.72 14.02
CA MET A 189 7.51 -21.35 12.86
C MET A 189 7.84 -20.33 11.76
N ILE A 190 6.89 -19.44 11.42
CA ILE A 190 7.11 -18.46 10.34
C ILE A 190 8.18 -17.43 10.71
N GLU A 191 8.24 -17.01 11.98
CA GLU A 191 9.30 -16.14 12.48
C GLU A 191 10.69 -16.76 12.33
N LYS A 192 10.82 -18.04 12.67
CA LYS A 192 12.09 -18.81 12.49
C LYS A 192 12.48 -18.95 11.02
N LEU A 193 11.49 -19.21 10.14
CA LEU A 193 11.74 -19.38 8.70
C LEU A 193 12.12 -18.07 8.01
N CYS A 194 11.38 -16.99 8.30
CA CYS A 194 11.62 -15.69 7.67
C CYS A 194 12.71 -14.87 8.36
N LYS A 195 13.05 -15.18 9.61
CA LYS A 195 13.89 -14.36 10.51
C LYS A 195 13.34 -12.95 10.69
N ILE A 196 12.04 -12.80 10.65
CA ILE A 196 11.29 -11.54 10.77
C ILE A 196 10.18 -11.77 11.79
N PRO A 197 9.99 -10.88 12.80
CA PRO A 197 8.96 -11.05 13.82
C PRO A 197 7.54 -10.87 13.25
N VAL A 198 6.58 -11.61 13.79
CA VAL A 198 5.14 -11.34 13.60
C VAL A 198 4.73 -10.26 14.59
N VAL A 199 4.57 -9.05 14.11
CA VAL A 199 4.28 -7.86 14.93
C VAL A 199 2.78 -7.65 15.19
N GLY A 200 1.92 -8.46 14.57
CA GLY A 200 0.48 -8.38 14.81
C GLY A 200 -0.30 -9.52 14.19
N VAL A 201 -1.29 -9.97 14.95
CA VAL A 201 -2.39 -10.83 14.47
C VAL A 201 -3.65 -10.00 14.59
N VAL A 202 -4.20 -9.57 13.47
CA VAL A 202 -5.36 -8.68 13.41
C VAL A 202 -6.63 -9.54 13.28
N PRO A 203 -7.57 -9.46 14.23
CA PRO A 203 -8.80 -10.21 14.13
C PRO A 203 -9.64 -9.73 12.93
N TYR A 204 -10.47 -10.63 12.43
CA TYR A 204 -11.49 -10.26 11.45
C TYR A 204 -12.46 -9.25 12.07
N MET A 205 -12.75 -8.21 11.32
CA MET A 205 -13.71 -7.17 11.69
C MET A 205 -14.73 -7.00 10.57
N ASP A 206 -16.00 -6.95 10.92
CA ASP A 206 -17.06 -6.52 10.01
C ASP A 206 -16.99 -4.98 9.90
N VAL A 207 -16.81 -4.47 8.67
CA VAL A 207 -16.70 -3.05 8.35
C VAL A 207 -17.73 -2.62 7.33
#